data_43d6f9e0d0e29b8329baa9c862540882
#
_entry.id   43d6f9e0d0e29b8329baa9c862540882
#
_cell.length_a   1.000
_cell.length_b   1.000
_cell.length_c   1.000
_cell.angle_alpha   90.00
_cell.angle_beta   90.00
_cell.angle_gamma   90.00
#
_symmetry.space_group_name_H-M   'P 1'
#
loop_
_entity.id
_entity.type
_entity.pdbx_description
1 polymer ?
#
loop_
_entity_poly.entity_id
_entity_poly.type
_entity_poly.pdbx_seq_one_letter_code
_entity_poly.pdbx_strand_id
1 'polypeptide(L)'
;MSRRSTPRKSRAAAKPQHPQPPLRERREPVPSALPQRRGFWLVPALIALVTFAAFLPVLQNQFVDWDDQRNFLDNHHYRGLGWTHLRWMWTTHQGHYIPLTWMTLGLDYLLWGMNPVGYHLTNLLLHAASVQLGSGPRTGGQAD
;
A
#
# COMPACT_ATOMS: atom_id res chain seq x y z
N MET A 1 26.37 -96.90 -6.36
CA MET A 1 27.07 -95.62 -6.14
C MET A 1 26.61 -94.62 -7.22
N SER A 2 25.65 -93.74 -6.85
CA SER A 2 25.03 -92.78 -7.78
C SER A 2 25.55 -91.38 -7.48
N ARG A 3 26.24 -90.80 -8.47
CA ARG A 3 26.71 -89.40 -8.38
C ARG A 3 25.63 -88.45 -8.88
N ARG A 4 25.05 -87.69 -7.98
CA ARG A 4 24.19 -86.57 -8.31
C ARG A 4 25.00 -85.42 -8.80
N SER A 5 24.79 -85.00 -10.06
CA SER A 5 25.32 -83.77 -10.65
C SER A 5 24.36 -82.59 -10.32
N THR A 6 24.88 -81.59 -9.65
CA THR A 6 24.18 -80.36 -9.40
C THR A 6 24.22 -79.39 -10.60
N PRO A 7 23.16 -78.75 -11.01
CA PRO A 7 23.20 -77.82 -12.11
C PRO A 7 23.83 -76.47 -11.70
N ARG A 8 24.78 -76.02 -12.44
CA ARG A 8 25.51 -74.72 -12.33
C ARG A 8 24.58 -73.62 -12.79
N LYS A 9 24.06 -72.78 -11.83
CA LYS A 9 23.30 -71.58 -12.16
C LYS A 9 24.22 -70.58 -12.92
N SER A 10 23.93 -70.30 -14.17
CA SER A 10 24.60 -69.27 -14.93
C SER A 10 24.21 -67.88 -14.38
N ARG A 11 25.19 -67.12 -13.91
CA ARG A 11 25.07 -65.78 -13.42
C ARG A 11 24.94 -64.86 -14.62
N ALA A 12 23.69 -64.45 -14.94
CA ALA A 12 23.43 -63.45 -15.98
C ALA A 12 24.13 -62.12 -15.59
N ALA A 13 25.05 -61.66 -16.42
CA ALA A 13 25.73 -60.39 -16.25
C ALA A 13 24.72 -59.24 -16.34
N ALA A 14 24.57 -58.45 -15.29
CA ALA A 14 23.79 -57.25 -15.29
C ALA A 14 24.34 -56.25 -16.30
N LYS A 15 23.50 -55.87 -17.22
CA LYS A 15 23.78 -54.85 -18.25
C LYS A 15 24.05 -53.49 -17.57
N PRO A 16 25.13 -52.76 -17.91
CA PRO A 16 25.40 -51.45 -17.32
C PRO A 16 24.21 -50.51 -17.60
N GLN A 17 23.57 -50.01 -16.54
CA GLN A 17 22.56 -48.96 -16.71
C GLN A 17 23.27 -47.66 -17.06
N HIS A 18 22.97 -47.17 -18.25
CA HIS A 18 23.44 -45.86 -18.71
C HIS A 18 22.78 -44.78 -17.79
N PRO A 19 23.55 -43.81 -17.26
CA PRO A 19 22.96 -42.73 -16.44
C PRO A 19 21.92 -42.00 -17.26
N GLN A 20 20.67 -42.01 -16.81
CA GLN A 20 19.63 -41.22 -17.44
C GLN A 20 19.94 -39.73 -17.23
N PRO A 21 19.86 -38.88 -18.27
CA PRO A 21 20.01 -37.45 -18.09
C PRO A 21 18.94 -36.94 -17.13
N PRO A 22 19.25 -35.93 -16.28
CA PRO A 22 18.29 -35.37 -15.30
C PRO A 22 17.04 -34.95 -16.08
N LEU A 23 15.87 -35.37 -15.56
CA LEU A 23 14.58 -34.98 -16.11
C LEU A 23 14.55 -33.43 -16.15
N ARG A 24 14.54 -32.90 -17.36
CA ARG A 24 14.36 -31.46 -17.58
C ARG A 24 13.02 -31.10 -16.99
N GLU A 25 13.07 -30.51 -15.79
CA GLU A 25 11.91 -29.96 -15.11
C GLU A 25 11.17 -29.08 -16.13
N ARG A 26 9.99 -29.54 -16.54
CA ARG A 26 9.14 -28.81 -17.47
C ARG A 26 8.72 -27.54 -16.74
N ARG A 27 9.45 -26.44 -16.94
CA ARG A 27 9.01 -25.13 -16.46
C ARG A 27 7.64 -24.88 -17.05
N GLU A 28 6.64 -24.97 -16.22
CA GLU A 28 5.30 -24.55 -16.63
C GLU A 28 5.38 -23.11 -17.12
N PRO A 29 4.74 -22.78 -18.23
CA PRO A 29 4.73 -21.39 -18.70
C PRO A 29 4.11 -20.54 -17.61
N VAL A 30 4.90 -19.61 -17.07
CA VAL A 30 4.42 -18.59 -16.14
C VAL A 30 3.20 -17.94 -16.80
N PRO A 31 2.03 -17.93 -16.14
CA PRO A 31 0.83 -17.35 -16.73
C PRO A 31 1.17 -15.92 -17.17
N SER A 32 1.06 -15.65 -18.45
CA SER A 32 1.24 -14.33 -19.03
C SER A 32 0.35 -13.35 -18.23
N ALA A 33 0.94 -12.27 -17.77
CA ALA A 33 0.26 -11.22 -17.01
C ALA A 33 -1.11 -10.95 -17.64
N LEU A 34 -2.15 -11.05 -16.83
CA LEU A 34 -3.52 -10.78 -17.26
C LEU A 34 -3.57 -9.41 -17.97
N PRO A 35 -4.27 -9.27 -19.08
CA PRO A 35 -4.35 -8.01 -19.80
C PRO A 35 -4.88 -6.96 -18.81
N GLN A 36 -4.08 -5.92 -18.60
CA GLN A 36 -4.48 -4.78 -17.78
C GLN A 36 -5.76 -4.19 -18.39
N ARG A 37 -6.90 -4.48 -17.79
CA ARG A 37 -8.19 -3.95 -18.26
C ARG A 37 -8.12 -2.43 -18.17
N ARG A 38 -8.10 -1.74 -19.30
CA ARG A 38 -8.08 -0.27 -19.40
C ARG A 38 -9.21 0.43 -18.59
N GLY A 39 -10.26 -0.33 -18.23
CA GLY A 39 -11.37 0.17 -17.39
C GLY A 39 -11.15 0.03 -15.88
N PHE A 40 -10.04 -0.54 -15.42
CA PHE A 40 -9.80 -0.77 -14.00
C PHE A 40 -9.86 0.52 -13.14
N TRP A 41 -9.42 1.65 -13.71
CA TRP A 41 -9.39 2.93 -13.03
C TRP A 41 -10.72 3.72 -13.05
N LEU A 42 -11.68 3.31 -13.88
CA LEU A 42 -12.95 4.05 -14.00
C LEU A 42 -13.79 3.97 -12.72
N VAL A 43 -13.87 2.79 -12.09
CA VAL A 43 -14.65 2.62 -10.87
C VAL A 43 -14.04 3.40 -9.70
N PRO A 44 -12.74 3.27 -9.37
CA PRO A 44 -12.11 4.11 -8.37
C PRO A 44 -12.26 5.60 -8.65
N ALA A 45 -12.05 6.03 -9.90
CA ALA A 45 -12.20 7.43 -10.28
C ALA A 45 -13.63 7.94 -10.07
N LEU A 46 -14.64 7.14 -10.44
CA LEU A 46 -16.03 7.48 -10.20
C LEU A 46 -16.34 7.59 -8.70
N ILE A 47 -15.87 6.66 -7.90
CA ILE A 47 -16.05 6.69 -6.44
C ILE A 47 -15.41 7.96 -5.87
N ALA A 48 -14.18 8.27 -6.26
CA ALA A 48 -13.50 9.49 -5.80
C ALA A 48 -14.26 10.76 -6.21
N LEU A 49 -14.77 10.80 -7.44
CA LEU A 49 -15.57 11.92 -7.94
C LEU A 49 -16.87 12.09 -7.14
N VAL A 50 -17.61 10.98 -6.91
CA VAL A 50 -18.84 10.99 -6.12
C VAL A 50 -18.55 11.41 -4.68
N THR A 51 -17.48 10.88 -4.08
CA THR A 51 -17.04 11.27 -2.74
C THR A 51 -16.72 12.76 -2.69
N PHE A 52 -15.93 13.26 -3.63
CA PHE A 52 -15.60 14.67 -3.71
C PHE A 52 -16.84 15.55 -3.84
N ALA A 53 -17.75 15.20 -4.75
CA ALA A 53 -19.00 15.95 -4.95
C ALA A 53 -19.90 15.94 -3.71
N ALA A 54 -20.04 14.79 -3.05
CA ALA A 54 -20.88 14.66 -1.85
C ALA A 54 -20.38 15.52 -0.69
N PHE A 55 -19.05 15.71 -0.59
CA PHE A 55 -18.43 16.49 0.49
C PHE A 55 -18.14 17.95 0.11
N LEU A 56 -18.45 18.39 -1.10
CA LEU A 56 -18.29 19.81 -1.51
C LEU A 56 -18.89 20.83 -0.51
N PRO A 57 -20.05 20.58 0.12
CA PRO A 57 -20.61 21.52 1.08
C PRO A 57 -19.69 21.82 2.27
N VAL A 58 -18.73 20.93 2.60
CA VAL A 58 -17.76 21.14 3.71
C VAL A 58 -16.92 22.40 3.48
N LEU A 59 -16.70 22.80 2.22
CA LEU A 59 -15.94 24.00 1.88
C LEU A 59 -16.59 25.30 2.36
N GLN A 60 -17.86 25.26 2.73
CA GLN A 60 -18.59 26.42 3.26
C GLN A 60 -18.53 26.51 4.80
N ASN A 61 -17.95 25.47 5.45
CA ASN A 61 -17.83 25.44 6.90
C ASN A 61 -16.69 26.34 7.37
N GLN A 62 -16.87 26.92 8.55
CA GLN A 62 -15.84 27.63 9.27
C GLN A 62 -15.11 26.69 10.23
N PHE A 63 -14.03 27.16 10.84
CA PHE A 63 -13.44 26.48 11.97
C PHE A 63 -14.48 26.40 13.11
N VAL A 64 -14.55 25.25 13.78
CA VAL A 64 -15.51 25.03 14.86
C VAL A 64 -14.85 25.31 16.22
N ASP A 65 -15.66 25.86 17.13
CA ASP A 65 -15.22 26.14 18.49
C ASP A 65 -15.25 24.85 19.33
N TRP A 66 -14.26 24.00 19.10
CA TRP A 66 -14.00 22.78 19.86
C TRP A 66 -12.47 22.57 19.94
N ASP A 67 -11.95 21.65 19.17
CA ASP A 67 -10.51 21.41 19.09
C ASP A 67 -9.78 22.41 18.19
N ASP A 68 -10.48 23.06 17.26
CA ASP A 68 -9.89 23.98 16.28
C ASP A 68 -9.38 25.24 16.97
N GLN A 69 -10.04 25.73 18.02
CA GLN A 69 -9.54 26.86 18.78
C GLN A 69 -8.13 26.59 19.29
N ARG A 70 -7.94 25.49 20.00
CA ARG A 70 -6.66 25.14 20.62
C ARG A 70 -5.60 24.71 19.60
N ASN A 71 -6.00 23.95 18.58
CA ASN A 71 -5.07 23.33 17.64
C ASN A 71 -4.72 24.26 16.49
N PHE A 72 -5.62 25.11 16.03
CA PHE A 72 -5.40 25.98 14.88
C PHE A 72 -5.34 27.46 15.22
N LEU A 73 -6.38 27.98 15.89
CA LEU A 73 -6.52 29.43 16.06
C LEU A 73 -5.51 30.00 17.07
N ASP A 74 -5.26 29.31 18.17
CA ASP A 74 -4.34 29.76 19.22
C ASP A 74 -2.94 29.19 19.06
N ASN A 75 -2.77 28.13 18.25
CA ASN A 75 -1.49 27.46 18.05
C ASN A 75 -0.71 28.09 16.89
N HIS A 76 0.28 28.90 17.19
CA HIS A 76 1.16 29.49 16.18
C HIS A 76 2.33 28.57 15.80
N HIS A 77 2.60 27.51 16.57
CA HIS A 77 3.80 26.70 16.39
C HIS A 77 3.78 25.83 15.11
N TYR A 78 2.60 25.44 14.61
CA TYR A 78 2.49 24.67 13.37
C TYR A 78 2.55 25.56 12.12
N ARG A 79 2.42 26.89 12.25
CA ARG A 79 2.24 27.83 11.12
C ARG A 79 3.50 28.03 10.28
N GLY A 80 3.92 27.00 9.57
CA GLY A 80 5.09 27.00 8.69
C GLY A 80 5.84 25.68 8.71
N LEU A 81 6.87 25.57 7.85
CA LEU A 81 7.74 24.39 7.71
C LEU A 81 9.22 24.75 7.94
N GLY A 82 9.53 25.92 8.54
CA GLY A 82 10.87 26.28 8.95
C GLY A 82 11.38 25.37 10.08
N TRP A 83 12.70 25.36 10.31
CA TRP A 83 13.35 24.47 11.28
C TRP A 83 12.73 24.53 12.68
N THR A 84 12.36 25.72 13.16
CA THR A 84 11.72 25.89 14.47
C THR A 84 10.36 25.19 14.54
N HIS A 85 9.54 25.31 13.48
CA HIS A 85 8.24 24.67 13.40
C HIS A 85 8.39 23.14 13.31
N LEU A 86 9.26 22.65 12.44
CA LEU A 86 9.52 21.21 12.32
C LEU A 86 10.01 20.61 13.62
N ARG A 87 10.97 21.27 14.29
CA ARG A 87 11.45 20.81 15.59
C ARG A 87 10.31 20.68 16.58
N TRP A 88 9.46 21.70 16.69
CA TRP A 88 8.30 21.66 17.56
C TRP A 88 7.38 20.49 17.22
N MET A 89 7.02 20.29 15.95
CA MET A 89 6.16 19.20 15.47
C MET A 89 6.67 17.82 15.86
N TRP A 90 8.00 17.63 15.83
CA TRP A 90 8.63 16.34 16.12
C TRP A 90 8.97 16.12 17.60
N THR A 91 8.93 17.15 18.42
CA THR A 91 9.30 17.05 19.84
C THR A 91 8.14 17.27 20.80
N THR A 92 7.01 17.79 20.32
CA THR A 92 5.87 18.17 21.17
C THR A 92 4.79 17.10 21.18
N HIS A 93 4.26 16.84 22.38
CA HIS A 93 3.10 15.98 22.62
C HIS A 93 1.94 16.83 23.12
N GLN A 94 1.15 17.37 22.22
CA GLN A 94 -0.03 18.18 22.56
C GLN A 94 -1.29 17.27 22.56
N GLY A 95 -1.41 16.45 23.61
CA GLY A 95 -2.46 15.44 23.69
C GLY A 95 -2.12 14.17 22.88
N HIS A 96 -1.66 14.34 21.65
CA HIS A 96 -1.27 13.26 20.74
C HIS A 96 0.07 13.56 20.09
N TYR A 97 0.84 12.49 19.76
CA TYR A 97 2.06 12.63 18.96
C TYR A 97 1.73 12.40 17.48
N ILE A 98 1.52 13.50 16.73
CA ILE A 98 1.07 13.46 15.33
C ILE A 98 1.90 14.38 14.41
N PRO A 99 3.23 14.21 14.37
CA PRO A 99 4.12 15.14 13.65
C PRO A 99 3.76 15.31 12.16
N LEU A 100 3.36 14.23 11.47
CA LEU A 100 2.99 14.31 10.06
C LEU A 100 1.72 15.13 9.85
N THR A 101 0.75 15.02 10.75
CA THR A 101 -0.46 15.87 10.70
C THR A 101 -0.10 17.33 10.89
N TRP A 102 0.78 17.65 11.86
CA TRP A 102 1.27 19.02 12.03
C TRP A 102 2.00 19.54 10.80
N MET A 103 2.76 18.69 10.08
CA MET A 103 3.41 19.08 8.83
C MET A 103 2.41 19.37 7.71
N THR A 104 1.34 18.58 7.56
CA THR A 104 0.27 18.88 6.57
C THR A 104 -0.43 20.18 6.91
N LEU A 105 -0.76 20.42 8.18
CA LEU A 105 -1.36 21.68 8.63
C LEU A 105 -0.42 22.87 8.46
N GLY A 106 0.89 22.67 8.66
CA GLY A 106 1.91 23.69 8.39
C GLY A 106 1.99 24.04 6.89
N LEU A 107 1.85 23.04 6.03
CA LEU A 107 1.75 23.25 4.59
C LEU A 107 0.46 23.99 4.21
N ASP A 108 -0.68 23.59 4.80
CA ASP A 108 -1.97 24.27 4.59
C ASP A 108 -1.87 25.74 4.96
N TYR A 109 -1.23 26.05 6.08
CA TYR A 109 -1.01 27.44 6.49
C TYR A 109 -0.16 28.21 5.47
N LEU A 110 0.87 27.61 4.90
CA LEU A 110 1.70 28.27 3.86
C LEU A 110 0.95 28.51 2.56
N LEU A 111 0.01 27.63 2.21
CA LEU A 111 -0.78 27.73 0.98
C LEU A 111 -2.01 28.64 1.13
N TRP A 112 -2.69 28.57 2.27
CA TRP A 112 -4.01 29.13 2.47
C TRP A 112 -4.10 30.18 3.59
N GLY A 113 -3.04 30.36 4.37
CA GLY A 113 -3.08 31.16 5.62
C GLY A 113 -4.03 30.53 6.63
N MET A 114 -4.91 31.34 7.21
CA MET A 114 -5.98 30.88 8.11
C MET A 114 -7.35 30.82 7.42
N ASN A 115 -7.38 30.49 6.12
CA ASN A 115 -8.63 30.33 5.39
C ASN A 115 -9.18 28.90 5.57
N PRO A 116 -10.30 28.67 6.28
CA PRO A 116 -10.83 27.33 6.54
C PRO A 116 -11.16 26.56 5.26
N VAL A 117 -11.56 27.23 4.19
CA VAL A 117 -11.84 26.61 2.87
C VAL A 117 -10.62 25.81 2.38
N GLY A 118 -9.41 26.35 2.55
CA GLY A 118 -8.18 25.68 2.14
C GLY A 118 -7.93 24.40 2.91
N TYR A 119 -8.07 24.41 4.23
CA TYR A 119 -7.91 23.24 5.11
C TYR A 119 -8.96 22.16 4.76
N HIS A 120 -10.19 22.56 4.57
CA HIS A 120 -11.25 21.64 4.16
C HIS A 120 -10.98 21.06 2.76
N LEU A 121 -10.48 21.86 1.83
CA LEU A 121 -10.13 21.40 0.48
C LEU A 121 -8.99 20.36 0.53
N THR A 122 -7.93 20.62 1.29
CA THR A 122 -6.83 19.66 1.46
C THR A 122 -7.34 18.35 2.04
N ASN A 123 -8.15 18.38 3.10
CA ASN A 123 -8.74 17.19 3.69
C ASN A 123 -9.62 16.42 2.69
N LEU A 124 -10.43 17.12 1.92
CA LEU A 124 -11.29 16.53 0.90
C LEU A 124 -10.47 15.85 -0.22
N LEU A 125 -9.39 16.48 -0.67
CA LEU A 125 -8.48 15.91 -1.67
C LEU A 125 -7.75 14.67 -1.12
N LEU A 126 -7.26 14.71 0.12
CA LEU A 126 -6.63 13.56 0.76
C LEU A 126 -7.62 12.41 0.93
N HIS A 127 -8.87 12.71 1.31
CA HIS A 127 -9.92 11.70 1.43
C HIS A 127 -10.24 11.05 0.09
N ALA A 128 -10.45 11.84 -0.97
CA ALA A 128 -10.68 11.32 -2.31
C ALA A 128 -9.49 10.49 -2.84
N ALA A 129 -8.25 10.90 -2.54
CA ALA A 129 -7.05 10.17 -2.92
C ALA A 129 -6.91 8.83 -2.16
N SER A 130 -7.30 8.77 -0.88
CA SER A 130 -7.23 7.54 -0.08
C SER A 130 -8.14 6.43 -0.63
N VAL A 131 -9.28 6.79 -1.22
CA VAL A 131 -10.19 5.87 -1.90
C VAL A 131 -9.50 5.21 -3.11
N GLN A 132 -8.67 5.96 -3.85
CA GLN A 132 -7.92 5.42 -5.00
C GLN A 132 -6.88 4.38 -4.55
N LEU A 133 -6.15 4.67 -3.47
CA LEU A 133 -5.13 3.77 -2.93
C LEU A 133 -5.72 2.47 -2.38
N GLY A 134 -6.89 2.55 -1.73
CA GLY A 134 -7.59 1.39 -1.17
C GLY A 134 -8.20 0.46 -2.23
N SER A 135 -8.44 0.96 -3.44
CA SER A 135 -9.05 0.22 -4.57
C SER A 135 -8.03 -0.37 -5.55
N GLY A 136 -6.73 -0.22 -5.29
CA GLY A 136 -5.66 -0.81 -6.11
C GLY A 136 -5.71 -2.34 -6.17
N PRO A 137 -5.10 -2.97 -7.21
CA PRO A 137 -5.05 -4.43 -7.32
C PRO A 137 -4.36 -5.00 -6.07
N ARG A 138 -5.10 -5.79 -5.30
CA ARG A 138 -4.51 -6.60 -4.25
C ARG A 138 -3.64 -7.65 -4.94
N THR A 139 -2.33 -7.45 -4.95
CA THR A 139 -1.40 -8.54 -5.22
C THR A 139 -1.59 -9.54 -4.11
N GLY A 140 -2.33 -10.62 -4.41
CA GLY A 140 -2.55 -11.70 -3.47
C GLY A 140 -1.22 -12.30 -3.07
N GLY A 141 -0.70 -11.90 -1.93
CA GLY A 141 0.31 -12.66 -1.22
C GLY A 141 -0.39 -13.90 -0.69
N GLN A 142 -0.35 -15.01 -1.42
CA GLN A 142 -0.52 -16.32 -0.84
C GLN A 142 0.67 -16.54 0.06
N ALA A 143 0.44 -16.40 1.35
CA ALA A 143 1.32 -17.00 2.35
C ALA A 143 0.94 -18.49 2.41
N ASP A 144 1.84 -19.35 1.93
CA ASP A 144 1.85 -20.78 2.24
C ASP A 144 2.32 -20.98 3.69
#